data_4d8863cd0a574987d91aaff5d30bf67d
#
_entry.id   4d8863cd0a574987d91aaff5d30bf67d
#
_cell.length_a   1.000
_cell.length_b   1.000
_cell.length_c   1.000
_cell.angle_alpha   90.00
_cell.angle_beta   90.00
_cell.angle_gamma   90.00
#
_symmetry.space_group_name_H-M   'P 1'
#
loop_
_entity.id
_entity.type
_entity.pdbx_description
1 polymer ?
#
loop_
_entity_poly.entity_id
_entity_poly.type
_entity_poly.pdbx_seq_one_letter_code
_entity_poly.pdbx_strand_id
1 'polypeptide(L)'
;KRLCSKHRGVRKVKKDVLFMCQFFYPEYISSALLPFQTAEALKDSGLSVDVLCGFPKEYIKDNSKVPLHETVDGINIYRKKYLQLSRSNFFGRIVNYFSFTFMMLMNILKCKKYKVIIVYTNPPILPLVTLLARKLFKCKIIFVTYDLYPEIAVNMNAISDKSFISRVMSKINKNLFREVSRVVSLSEDMKNYILNNRGVDAKKVSVIHNWATEELHF
;
A
#
# COMPACT_ATOMS: atom_id res chain seq x y z
N LYS A 1 -52.76 19.00 0.04
CA LYS A 1 -51.66 18.53 -0.84
C LYS A 1 -50.37 18.72 -0.08
N ARG A 2 -49.79 17.66 0.52
CA ARG A 2 -48.48 17.66 1.14
C ARG A 2 -47.42 17.37 0.05
N LEU A 3 -46.62 18.34 -0.27
CA LEU A 3 -45.44 18.18 -1.12
C LEU A 3 -44.35 17.46 -0.32
N CYS A 4 -44.18 16.17 -0.63
CA CYS A 4 -43.09 15.35 -0.11
C CYS A 4 -41.80 15.71 -0.89
N SER A 5 -40.98 16.62 -0.35
CA SER A 5 -39.68 16.92 -0.89
C SER A 5 -38.75 15.72 -0.67
N LYS A 6 -38.53 14.92 -1.70
CA LYS A 6 -37.47 13.92 -1.73
C LYS A 6 -36.13 14.63 -1.59
N HIS A 7 -35.55 14.57 -0.41
CA HIS A 7 -34.13 14.89 -0.21
C HIS A 7 -33.30 13.94 -1.07
N ARG A 8 -32.88 14.40 -2.25
CA ARG A 8 -31.80 13.77 -3.00
C ARG A 8 -30.53 13.96 -2.16
N GLY A 9 -30.12 12.91 -1.47
CA GLY A 9 -28.85 12.93 -0.74
C GLY A 9 -27.73 13.37 -1.67
N VAL A 10 -27.06 14.47 -1.33
CA VAL A 10 -25.88 14.97 -2.02
C VAL A 10 -24.85 13.84 -2.02
N ARG A 11 -24.58 13.27 -3.19
CA ARG A 11 -23.51 12.26 -3.34
C ARG A 11 -22.19 12.95 -2.94
N LYS A 12 -21.68 12.61 -1.76
CA LYS A 12 -20.38 13.12 -1.32
C LYS A 12 -19.34 12.80 -2.40
N VAL A 13 -18.73 13.83 -2.98
CA VAL A 13 -17.65 13.67 -3.99
C VAL A 13 -16.53 12.86 -3.35
N LYS A 14 -16.09 11.81 -4.03
CA LYS A 14 -14.97 10.98 -3.56
C LYS A 14 -13.67 11.78 -3.69
N LYS A 15 -12.81 11.70 -2.67
CA LYS A 15 -11.41 12.12 -2.76
C LYS A 15 -10.67 11.29 -3.81
N ASP A 16 -9.54 11.79 -4.30
CA ASP A 16 -8.85 11.16 -5.41
C ASP A 16 -8.05 9.94 -4.96
N VAL A 17 -7.12 10.10 -4.04
CA VAL A 17 -6.12 9.06 -3.72
C VAL A 17 -6.05 8.77 -2.23
N LEU A 18 -6.00 7.48 -1.89
CA LEU A 18 -5.60 6.97 -0.58
C LEU A 18 -4.34 6.12 -0.73
N PHE A 19 -3.27 6.50 -0.07
CA PHE A 19 -2.13 5.61 0.14
C PHE A 19 -2.42 4.62 1.26
N MET A 20 -2.08 3.35 1.05
CA MET A 20 -2.14 2.32 2.08
C MET A 20 -0.78 1.62 2.14
N CYS A 21 0.02 1.94 3.17
CA CYS A 21 1.38 1.48 3.33
C CYS A 21 1.72 1.26 4.81
N GLN A 22 2.70 0.40 5.09
CA GLN A 22 3.12 0.16 6.47
C GLN A 22 3.95 1.32 7.03
N PHE A 23 4.88 1.83 6.22
CA PHE A 23 5.81 2.89 6.57
C PHE A 23 5.45 4.16 5.82
N PHE A 24 5.57 5.29 6.50
CA PHE A 24 5.35 6.61 5.94
C PHE A 24 6.03 7.66 6.82
N TYR A 25 6.02 8.93 6.42
CA TYR A 25 6.52 10.04 7.23
C TYR A 25 6.06 9.96 8.71
N PRO A 26 6.93 10.19 9.70
CA PRO A 26 8.30 10.71 9.65
C PRO A 26 9.41 9.64 9.66
N GLU A 27 9.15 8.43 9.19
CA GLU A 27 10.17 7.38 9.10
C GLU A 27 11.14 7.67 7.94
N TYR A 28 12.45 7.48 8.17
CA TYR A 28 13.52 7.86 7.23
C TYR A 28 14.06 6.70 6.36
N ILE A 29 13.30 5.63 6.23
CA ILE A 29 13.65 4.51 5.32
C ILE A 29 13.04 4.71 3.93
N SER A 30 13.65 4.14 2.90
CA SER A 30 13.17 4.27 1.51
C SER A 30 11.70 3.87 1.34
N SER A 31 11.24 2.84 2.08
CA SER A 31 9.84 2.39 2.07
C SER A 31 8.85 3.40 2.66
N ALA A 32 9.33 4.47 3.29
CA ALA A 32 8.54 5.58 3.81
C ALA A 32 8.75 6.86 2.99
N LEU A 33 10.01 7.17 2.62
CA LEU A 33 10.38 8.39 1.90
C LEU A 33 9.81 8.42 0.48
N LEU A 34 9.96 7.33 -0.28
CA LEU A 34 9.44 7.27 -1.65
C LEU A 34 7.91 7.38 -1.72
N PRO A 35 7.11 6.69 -0.88
CA PRO A 35 5.68 6.94 -0.78
C PRO A 35 5.32 8.36 -0.38
N PHE A 36 6.09 9.00 0.52
CA PHE A 36 5.85 10.38 0.94
C PHE A 36 6.06 11.35 -0.22
N GLN A 37 7.20 11.29 -0.91
CA GLN A 37 7.50 12.12 -2.07
C GLN A 37 6.51 11.88 -3.23
N THR A 38 6.06 10.63 -3.42
CA THR A 38 5.00 10.33 -4.40
C THR A 38 3.68 11.00 -4.02
N ALA A 39 3.33 11.00 -2.72
CA ALA A 39 2.11 11.64 -2.24
C ALA A 39 2.18 13.17 -2.40
N GLU A 40 3.34 13.79 -2.14
CA GLU A 40 3.58 15.23 -2.38
C GLU A 40 3.41 15.56 -3.86
N ALA A 41 4.07 14.85 -4.76
CA ALA A 41 4.00 15.08 -6.21
C ALA A 41 2.54 14.97 -6.74
N LEU A 42 1.77 14.00 -6.24
CA LEU A 42 0.36 13.85 -6.62
C LEU A 42 -0.49 15.01 -6.07
N LYS A 43 -0.24 15.44 -4.84
CA LYS A 43 -0.92 16.60 -4.24
C LYS A 43 -0.59 17.88 -5.02
N ASP A 44 0.68 18.08 -5.39
CA ASP A 44 1.13 19.25 -6.17
C ASP A 44 0.54 19.25 -7.59
N SER A 45 0.19 18.07 -8.11
CA SER A 45 -0.58 17.93 -9.36
C SER A 45 -2.07 18.24 -9.18
N GLY A 46 -2.51 18.72 -8.02
CA GLY A 46 -3.90 19.12 -7.73
C GLY A 46 -4.81 17.99 -7.27
N LEU A 47 -4.29 16.79 -6.97
CA LEU A 47 -5.08 15.68 -6.46
C LEU A 47 -5.27 15.78 -4.93
N SER A 48 -6.44 15.38 -4.44
CA SER A 48 -6.65 15.20 -3.00
C SER A 48 -6.03 13.87 -2.54
N VAL A 49 -5.02 13.94 -1.67
CA VAL A 49 -4.25 12.80 -1.20
C VAL A 49 -4.40 12.64 0.31
N ASP A 50 -4.75 11.46 0.75
CA ASP A 50 -4.72 11.06 2.16
C ASP A 50 -3.90 9.76 2.30
N VAL A 51 -3.39 9.49 3.51
CA VAL A 51 -2.56 8.33 3.80
C VAL A 51 -3.12 7.56 4.99
N LEU A 52 -3.21 6.25 4.87
CA LEU A 52 -3.51 5.32 5.94
C LEU A 52 -2.30 4.40 6.14
N CYS A 53 -1.56 4.58 7.24
CA CYS A 53 -0.29 3.90 7.47
C CYS A 53 -0.16 3.33 8.88
N GLY A 54 0.94 2.62 9.13
CA GLY A 54 1.35 2.15 10.44
C GLY A 54 1.80 3.31 11.34
N PHE A 55 1.73 3.07 12.66
CA PHE A 55 2.33 3.98 13.63
C PHE A 55 3.85 3.74 13.65
N PRO A 56 4.70 4.79 13.50
CA PRO A 56 6.14 4.63 13.45
C PRO A 56 6.71 4.20 14.80
N LYS A 57 7.83 3.43 14.80
CA LYS A 57 8.51 2.99 16.01
C LYS A 57 10.03 2.96 15.86
N GLU A 58 10.55 2.34 14.80
CA GLU A 58 11.97 2.01 14.71
C GLU A 58 12.79 3.01 13.88
N TYR A 59 12.15 3.70 12.94
CA TYR A 59 12.84 4.50 11.91
C TYR A 59 12.54 6.00 12.01
N ILE A 60 12.49 6.52 13.23
CA ILE A 60 12.30 7.95 13.51
C ILE A 60 13.58 8.55 14.10
N LYS A 61 13.95 9.76 13.65
CA LYS A 61 15.16 10.45 14.11
C LYS A 61 15.02 11.05 15.51
N ASP A 62 13.81 11.45 15.90
CA ASP A 62 13.52 12.09 17.17
C ASP A 62 12.50 11.32 17.99
N ASN A 63 12.65 11.35 19.32
CA ASN A 63 11.66 10.86 20.29
C ASN A 63 10.41 11.78 20.36
N SER A 64 10.13 12.56 19.34
CA SER A 64 8.96 13.42 19.29
C SER A 64 7.68 12.58 19.31
N LYS A 65 6.67 13.06 20.02
CA LYS A 65 5.35 12.40 20.09
C LYS A 65 4.68 12.50 18.72
N VAL A 66 4.75 11.44 17.95
CA VAL A 66 4.06 11.37 16.65
C VAL A 66 2.56 11.21 16.88
N PRO A 67 1.71 12.08 16.34
CA PRO A 67 0.26 11.98 16.50
C PRO A 67 -0.35 10.85 15.64
N LEU A 68 -1.50 10.33 16.08
CA LEU A 68 -2.25 9.33 15.29
C LEU A 68 -2.90 9.91 14.03
N HIS A 69 -3.09 11.21 14.00
CA HIS A 69 -3.61 11.95 12.86
C HIS A 69 -2.97 13.32 12.82
N GLU A 70 -2.44 13.69 11.67
CA GLU A 70 -1.91 15.02 11.39
C GLU A 70 -2.10 15.36 9.90
N THR A 71 -1.88 16.61 9.57
CA THR A 71 -1.82 17.09 8.19
C THR A 71 -0.43 17.68 7.96
N VAL A 72 0.30 17.13 7.02
CA VAL A 72 1.63 17.60 6.61
C VAL A 72 1.53 18.02 5.14
N ASP A 73 1.87 19.24 4.84
CA ASP A 73 1.83 19.82 3.49
C ASP A 73 0.51 19.57 2.72
N GLY A 74 -0.62 19.60 3.46
CA GLY A 74 -1.95 19.37 2.89
C GLY A 74 -2.34 17.89 2.72
N ILE A 75 -1.45 16.95 3.07
CA ILE A 75 -1.69 15.51 3.08
C ILE A 75 -2.18 15.08 4.46
N ASN A 76 -3.37 14.48 4.56
CA ASN A 76 -3.86 13.94 5.82
C ASN A 76 -3.29 12.55 6.07
N ILE A 77 -2.57 12.38 7.16
CA ILE A 77 -1.91 11.13 7.55
C ILE A 77 -2.67 10.52 8.72
N TYR A 78 -3.21 9.32 8.53
CA TYR A 78 -3.92 8.53 9.54
C TYR A 78 -3.07 7.33 9.93
N ARG A 79 -2.47 7.35 11.12
CA ARG A 79 -1.62 6.27 11.64
C ARG A 79 -2.42 5.27 12.46
N LYS A 80 -2.08 4.00 12.36
CA LYS A 80 -2.71 2.92 13.12
C LYS A 80 -1.68 2.14 13.90
N LYS A 81 -1.91 2.04 15.21
CA LYS A 81 -1.11 1.17 16.09
C LYS A 81 -1.38 -0.29 15.73
N TYR A 82 -0.34 -1.10 15.71
CA TYR A 82 -0.37 -2.53 15.47
C TYR A 82 0.71 -3.20 16.31
N LEU A 83 0.76 -4.52 16.38
CA LEU A 83 1.83 -5.23 17.09
C LEU A 83 3.16 -5.00 16.35
N GLN A 84 4.16 -4.52 17.07
CA GLN A 84 5.48 -4.21 16.53
C GLN A 84 6.54 -4.93 17.36
N LEU A 85 6.67 -6.24 17.07
CA LEU A 85 7.71 -7.10 17.62
C LEU A 85 9.04 -6.84 16.91
N SER A 86 10.14 -7.26 17.51
CA SER A 86 11.46 -7.15 16.89
C SER A 86 11.47 -7.78 15.50
N ARG A 87 11.99 -7.05 14.52
CA ARG A 87 12.09 -7.48 13.11
C ARG A 87 13.34 -8.32 12.83
N SER A 88 14.22 -8.48 13.83
CA SER A 88 15.43 -9.30 13.70
C SER A 88 15.12 -10.78 13.44
N ASN A 89 13.99 -11.27 13.95
CA ASN A 89 13.56 -12.63 13.74
C ASN A 89 12.38 -12.73 12.76
N PHE A 90 12.28 -13.89 12.11
CA PHE A 90 11.24 -14.18 11.12
C PHE A 90 9.82 -14.14 11.71
N PHE A 91 9.63 -14.69 12.91
CA PHE A 91 8.34 -14.74 13.56
C PHE A 91 7.81 -13.33 13.91
N GLY A 92 8.67 -12.46 14.45
CA GLY A 92 8.31 -11.08 14.73
C GLY A 92 7.83 -10.33 13.47
N ARG A 93 8.50 -10.54 12.33
CA ARG A 93 8.07 -9.95 11.04
C ARG A 93 6.70 -10.45 10.61
N ILE A 94 6.44 -11.73 10.73
CA ILE A 94 5.13 -12.33 10.39
C ILE A 94 4.03 -11.72 11.25
N VAL A 95 4.20 -11.68 12.57
CA VAL A 95 3.22 -11.09 13.50
C VAL A 95 2.96 -9.63 13.15
N ASN A 96 4.02 -8.86 12.88
CA ASN A 96 3.90 -7.46 12.46
C ASN A 96 3.07 -7.32 11.17
N TYR A 97 3.31 -8.16 10.17
CA TYR A 97 2.59 -8.14 8.90
C TYR A 97 1.10 -8.46 9.07
N PHE A 98 0.78 -9.51 9.83
CA PHE A 98 -0.60 -9.90 10.07
C PHE A 98 -1.34 -8.86 10.91
N SER A 99 -0.75 -8.38 12.00
CA SER A 99 -1.39 -7.39 12.86
C SER A 99 -1.61 -6.06 12.15
N PHE A 100 -0.65 -5.59 11.35
CA PHE A 100 -0.82 -4.40 10.54
C PHE A 100 -1.92 -4.58 9.49
N THR A 101 -1.90 -5.70 8.75
CA THR A 101 -2.91 -5.98 7.73
C THR A 101 -4.31 -6.09 8.34
N PHE A 102 -4.43 -6.71 9.52
CA PHE A 102 -5.68 -6.76 10.26
C PHE A 102 -6.18 -5.36 10.65
N MET A 103 -5.29 -4.48 11.12
CA MET A 103 -5.65 -3.09 11.42
C MET A 103 -6.11 -2.33 10.16
N MET A 104 -5.52 -2.59 8.99
CA MET A 104 -5.98 -2.02 7.73
C MET A 104 -7.37 -2.56 7.35
N LEU A 105 -7.61 -3.86 7.55
CA LEU A 105 -8.92 -4.48 7.31
C LEU A 105 -10.01 -3.85 8.19
N MET A 106 -9.74 -3.64 9.48
CA MET A 106 -10.68 -2.96 10.40
C MET A 106 -11.00 -1.52 9.98
N ASN A 107 -10.11 -0.88 9.19
CA ASN A 107 -10.31 0.47 8.66
C ASN A 107 -10.76 0.50 7.18
N ILE A 108 -11.16 -0.65 6.61
CA ILE A 108 -11.49 -0.79 5.19
C ILE A 108 -12.61 0.16 4.72
N LEU A 109 -13.54 0.52 5.60
CA LEU A 109 -14.63 1.47 5.30
C LEU A 109 -14.13 2.86 4.90
N LYS A 110 -12.91 3.25 5.29
CA LYS A 110 -12.29 4.51 4.84
C LYS A 110 -12.11 4.51 3.32
N CYS A 111 -11.82 3.35 2.72
CA CYS A 111 -11.61 3.21 1.28
C CYS A 111 -12.80 3.65 0.43
N LYS A 112 -14.02 3.59 0.98
CA LYS A 112 -15.26 4.03 0.30
C LYS A 112 -15.20 5.50 -0.17
N LYS A 113 -14.37 6.31 0.50
CA LYS A 113 -14.27 7.76 0.26
C LYS A 113 -13.36 8.11 -0.91
N TYR A 114 -12.63 7.16 -1.51
CA TYR A 114 -11.59 7.41 -2.49
C TYR A 114 -11.90 6.77 -3.84
N LYS A 115 -11.37 7.39 -4.91
CA LYS A 115 -11.45 6.87 -6.28
C LYS A 115 -10.38 5.81 -6.53
N VAL A 116 -9.16 6.07 -6.01
CA VAL A 116 -7.96 5.26 -6.22
C VAL A 116 -7.32 4.92 -4.86
N ILE A 117 -6.83 3.70 -4.73
CA ILE A 117 -5.96 3.27 -3.63
C ILE A 117 -4.60 2.90 -4.22
N ILE A 118 -3.53 3.49 -3.71
CA ILE A 118 -2.15 3.09 -4.00
C ILE A 118 -1.68 2.21 -2.85
N VAL A 119 -1.21 1.01 -3.18
CA VAL A 119 -0.73 0.02 -2.21
C VAL A 119 0.60 -0.55 -2.66
N TYR A 120 1.47 -0.84 -1.69
CA TYR A 120 2.81 -1.38 -1.89
C TYR A 120 2.88 -2.86 -1.52
N THR A 121 3.95 -3.54 -1.96
CA THR A 121 4.17 -4.97 -1.69
C THR A 121 4.46 -5.29 -0.22
N ASN A 122 4.82 -4.32 0.58
CA ASN A 122 5.18 -4.54 1.99
C ASN A 122 4.09 -3.98 2.93
N PRO A 123 3.45 -4.82 3.75
CA PRO A 123 3.56 -6.29 3.86
C PRO A 123 2.91 -7.04 2.68
N PRO A 124 3.40 -8.26 2.35
CA PRO A 124 2.96 -9.00 1.15
C PRO A 124 1.48 -9.38 1.13
N ILE A 125 0.82 -9.38 2.28
CA ILE A 125 -0.62 -9.69 2.41
C ILE A 125 -1.52 -8.45 2.39
N LEU A 126 -0.97 -7.26 2.53
CA LEU A 126 -1.72 -5.99 2.52
C LEU A 126 -2.56 -5.78 1.24
N PRO A 127 -2.05 -6.09 0.04
CA PRO A 127 -2.82 -5.91 -1.18
C PRO A 127 -4.15 -6.66 -1.21
N LEU A 128 -4.31 -7.75 -0.44
CA LEU A 128 -5.58 -8.47 -0.33
C LEU A 128 -6.68 -7.62 0.30
N VAL A 129 -6.34 -6.76 1.26
CA VAL A 129 -7.29 -5.81 1.85
C VAL A 129 -7.78 -4.81 0.80
N THR A 130 -6.89 -4.34 -0.06
CA THR A 130 -7.26 -3.40 -1.12
C THR A 130 -8.10 -4.06 -2.22
N LEU A 131 -7.86 -5.33 -2.53
CA LEU A 131 -8.75 -6.09 -3.42
C LEU A 131 -10.16 -6.26 -2.84
N LEU A 132 -10.25 -6.51 -1.53
CA LEU A 132 -11.55 -6.54 -0.85
C LEU A 132 -12.23 -5.17 -0.92
N ALA A 133 -11.49 -4.08 -0.66
CA ALA A 133 -11.99 -2.71 -0.79
C ALA A 133 -12.49 -2.43 -2.22
N ARG A 134 -11.76 -2.89 -3.25
CA ARG A 134 -12.20 -2.77 -4.64
C ARG A 134 -13.54 -3.47 -4.89
N LYS A 135 -13.69 -4.70 -4.41
CA LYS A 135 -14.94 -5.47 -4.56
C LYS A 135 -16.12 -4.77 -3.88
N LEU A 136 -15.90 -4.24 -2.67
CA LEU A 136 -16.96 -3.60 -1.88
C LEU A 136 -17.30 -2.18 -2.36
N PHE A 137 -16.32 -1.38 -2.75
CA PHE A 137 -16.48 0.06 -2.97
C PHE A 137 -16.17 0.51 -4.40
N LYS A 138 -15.80 -0.42 -5.29
CA LYS A 138 -15.48 -0.17 -6.70
C LYS A 138 -14.38 0.89 -6.92
N CYS A 139 -13.44 1.02 -5.98
CA CYS A 139 -12.26 1.85 -6.14
C CYS A 139 -11.24 1.19 -7.08
N LYS A 140 -10.41 1.98 -7.76
CA LYS A 140 -9.30 1.49 -8.57
C LYS A 140 -8.10 1.20 -7.65
N ILE A 141 -7.30 0.18 -7.99
CA ILE A 141 -6.09 -0.16 -7.25
C ILE A 141 -4.89 0.05 -8.15
N ILE A 142 -3.92 0.81 -7.67
CA ILE A 142 -2.56 0.89 -8.24
C ILE A 142 -1.65 0.12 -7.28
N PHE A 143 -1.00 -0.91 -7.79
CA PHE A 143 -0.12 -1.77 -7.03
C PHE A 143 1.34 -1.47 -7.40
N VAL A 144 2.11 -0.97 -6.44
CA VAL A 144 3.53 -0.67 -6.61
C VAL A 144 4.35 -1.84 -6.11
N THR A 145 5.11 -2.47 -7.00
CA THR A 145 5.87 -3.69 -6.70
C THR A 145 7.32 -3.37 -6.39
N TYR A 146 7.67 -3.31 -5.10
CA TYR A 146 9.07 -3.24 -4.66
C TYR A 146 9.71 -4.62 -4.69
N ASP A 147 8.98 -5.64 -4.27
CA ASP A 147 9.40 -7.02 -4.21
C ASP A 147 8.37 -7.94 -4.86
N LEU A 148 8.81 -9.06 -5.39
CA LEU A 148 7.94 -10.11 -5.90
C LEU A 148 7.88 -11.29 -4.92
N TYR A 149 6.69 -11.61 -4.46
CA TYR A 149 6.43 -12.77 -3.60
C TYR A 149 5.77 -13.90 -4.42
N PRO A 150 6.10 -15.18 -4.17
CA PRO A 150 7.00 -15.69 -3.11
C PRO A 150 8.50 -15.61 -3.43
N GLU A 151 8.91 -15.18 -4.61
CA GLU A 151 10.28 -15.27 -5.14
C GLU A 151 11.31 -14.71 -4.16
N ILE A 152 11.08 -13.50 -3.61
CA ILE A 152 12.03 -12.91 -2.66
C ILE A 152 12.17 -13.77 -1.39
N ALA A 153 11.09 -14.36 -0.89
CA ALA A 153 11.13 -15.22 0.30
C ALA A 153 11.85 -16.54 0.03
N VAL A 154 11.73 -17.07 -1.19
CA VAL A 154 12.47 -18.26 -1.63
C VAL A 154 13.96 -17.95 -1.78
N ASN A 155 14.31 -16.87 -2.46
CA ASN A 155 15.69 -16.44 -2.66
C ASN A 155 16.42 -16.13 -1.36
N MET A 156 15.70 -15.64 -0.35
CA MET A 156 16.22 -15.44 1.00
C MET A 156 16.26 -16.72 1.86
N ASN A 157 15.93 -17.88 1.30
CA ASN A 157 15.81 -19.16 2.00
C ASN A 157 14.83 -19.13 3.19
N ALA A 158 13.88 -18.18 3.21
CA ALA A 158 12.86 -18.09 4.25
C ALA A 158 11.76 -19.14 4.10
N ILE A 159 11.49 -19.57 2.88
CA ILE A 159 10.56 -20.66 2.53
C ILE A 159 11.11 -21.49 1.37
N SER A 160 10.74 -22.77 1.31
CA SER A 160 11.07 -23.59 0.14
C SER A 160 10.14 -23.29 -1.03
N ASP A 161 10.66 -23.25 -2.25
CA ASP A 161 9.87 -23.04 -3.48
C ASP A 161 8.74 -24.07 -3.62
N LYS A 162 9.01 -25.35 -3.28
CA LYS A 162 8.02 -26.45 -3.34
C LYS A 162 7.07 -26.48 -2.15
N SER A 163 7.20 -25.56 -1.18
CA SER A 163 6.36 -25.54 0.02
C SER A 163 4.91 -25.21 -0.31
N PHE A 164 3.99 -25.66 0.54
CA PHE A 164 2.58 -25.28 0.47
C PHE A 164 2.40 -23.76 0.55
N ILE A 165 3.20 -23.09 1.39
CA ILE A 165 3.17 -21.63 1.57
C ILE A 165 3.53 -20.94 0.26
N SER A 166 4.61 -21.36 -0.42
CA SER A 166 5.01 -20.76 -1.71
C SER A 166 3.89 -20.90 -2.76
N ARG A 167 3.28 -22.08 -2.87
CA ARG A 167 2.17 -22.32 -3.79
C ARG A 167 0.95 -21.45 -3.51
N VAL A 168 0.58 -21.31 -2.24
CA VAL A 168 -0.54 -20.43 -1.84
C VAL A 168 -0.22 -18.96 -2.16
N MET A 169 0.99 -18.49 -1.83
CA MET A 169 1.42 -17.12 -2.13
C MET A 169 1.44 -16.85 -3.63
N SER A 170 1.95 -17.77 -4.45
CA SER A 170 1.92 -17.66 -5.92
C SER A 170 0.49 -17.52 -6.45
N LYS A 171 -0.44 -18.35 -5.97
CA LYS A 171 -1.84 -18.30 -6.38
C LYS A 171 -2.50 -16.97 -5.98
N ILE A 172 -2.25 -16.51 -4.76
CA ILE A 172 -2.76 -15.22 -4.27
C ILE A 172 -2.21 -14.08 -5.12
N ASN A 173 -0.89 -14.05 -5.35
CA ASN A 173 -0.26 -12.99 -6.14
C ASN A 173 -0.74 -13.00 -7.59
N LYS A 174 -0.86 -14.17 -8.23
CA LYS A 174 -1.39 -14.26 -9.59
C LYS A 174 -2.79 -13.64 -9.69
N ASN A 175 -3.67 -13.92 -8.73
CA ASN A 175 -4.99 -13.32 -8.69
C ASN A 175 -4.92 -11.80 -8.43
N LEU A 176 -4.05 -11.36 -7.53
CA LEU A 176 -3.84 -9.95 -7.25
C LEU A 176 -3.45 -9.17 -8.52
N PHE A 177 -2.42 -9.63 -9.23
CA PHE A 177 -1.95 -8.96 -10.44
C PHE A 177 -3.02 -8.89 -11.54
N ARG A 178 -3.91 -9.86 -11.63
CA ARG A 178 -5.03 -9.84 -12.61
C ARG A 178 -6.11 -8.83 -12.24
N GLU A 179 -6.41 -8.70 -10.95
CA GLU A 179 -7.52 -7.90 -10.42
C GLU A 179 -7.17 -6.41 -10.26
N VAL A 180 -5.89 -6.05 -10.05
CA VAL A 180 -5.50 -4.64 -9.90
C VAL A 180 -5.73 -3.83 -11.17
N SER A 181 -5.95 -2.53 -11.03
CA SER A 181 -6.23 -1.64 -12.16
C SER A 181 -4.96 -1.26 -12.91
N ARG A 182 -3.86 -1.06 -12.18
CA ARG A 182 -2.51 -0.76 -12.70
C ARG A 182 -1.47 -1.39 -11.79
N VAL A 183 -0.34 -1.74 -12.37
CA VAL A 183 0.87 -2.22 -11.71
C VAL A 183 2.00 -1.25 -12.05
N VAL A 184 2.75 -0.85 -11.05
CA VAL A 184 4.01 -0.13 -11.20
C VAL A 184 5.13 -1.08 -10.84
N SER A 185 6.04 -1.34 -11.79
CA SER A 185 7.28 -2.09 -11.58
C SER A 185 8.47 -1.14 -11.55
N LEU A 186 9.55 -1.54 -10.87
CA LEU A 186 10.73 -0.69 -10.70
C LEU A 186 11.76 -0.83 -11.83
N SER A 187 11.63 -1.84 -12.68
CA SER A 187 12.53 -2.08 -13.80
C SER A 187 11.82 -2.80 -14.96
N GLU A 188 12.41 -2.73 -16.14
CA GLU A 188 11.92 -3.51 -17.28
C GLU A 188 12.05 -5.02 -17.05
N ASP A 189 13.10 -5.49 -16.38
CA ASP A 189 13.26 -6.90 -16.03
C ASP A 189 12.14 -7.40 -15.12
N MET A 190 11.82 -6.61 -14.08
CA MET A 190 10.70 -6.90 -13.19
C MET A 190 9.37 -6.91 -13.96
N LYS A 191 9.14 -5.95 -14.86
CA LYS A 191 7.96 -5.91 -15.72
C LYS A 191 7.87 -7.15 -16.60
N ASN A 192 8.97 -7.53 -17.28
CA ASN A 192 9.02 -8.73 -18.11
C ASN A 192 8.71 -9.99 -17.31
N TYR A 193 9.27 -10.09 -16.09
CA TYR A 193 8.95 -11.19 -15.19
C TYR A 193 7.46 -11.25 -14.83
N ILE A 194 6.86 -10.09 -14.49
CA ILE A 194 5.44 -9.97 -14.15
C ILE A 194 4.57 -10.40 -15.34
N LEU A 195 4.87 -9.92 -16.53
CA LEU A 195 4.12 -10.28 -17.75
C LEU A 195 4.15 -11.78 -18.01
N ASN A 196 5.34 -12.39 -17.92
CA ASN A 196 5.52 -13.82 -18.23
C ASN A 196 4.93 -14.75 -17.16
N ASN A 197 4.95 -14.35 -15.89
CA ASN A 197 4.66 -15.26 -14.77
C ASN A 197 3.35 -14.97 -14.02
N ARG A 198 2.75 -13.77 -14.17
CA ARG A 198 1.54 -13.37 -13.41
C ARG A 198 0.26 -13.32 -14.26
N GLY A 199 0.38 -13.40 -15.57
CA GLY A 199 -0.77 -13.36 -16.49
C GLY A 199 -1.53 -12.02 -16.42
N VAL A 200 -0.79 -10.92 -16.28
CA VAL A 200 -1.32 -9.56 -16.30
C VAL A 200 -1.25 -8.98 -17.71
N ASP A 201 -2.22 -8.16 -18.08
CA ASP A 201 -2.21 -7.44 -19.36
C ASP A 201 -1.08 -6.40 -19.36
N ALA A 202 -0.25 -6.41 -20.41
CA ALA A 202 0.87 -5.47 -20.57
C ALA A 202 0.44 -4.00 -20.47
N LYS A 203 -0.77 -3.67 -20.94
CA LYS A 203 -1.34 -2.32 -20.84
C LYS A 203 -1.57 -1.84 -19.40
N LYS A 204 -1.56 -2.76 -18.44
CA LYS A 204 -1.72 -2.43 -17.01
C LYS A 204 -0.39 -2.21 -16.30
N VAL A 205 0.75 -2.59 -16.89
CA VAL A 205 2.07 -2.54 -16.25
C VAL A 205 2.88 -1.38 -16.79
N SER A 206 3.29 -0.49 -15.90
CA SER A 206 4.18 0.63 -16.22
C SER A 206 5.47 0.49 -15.41
N VAL A 207 6.59 0.93 -15.98
CA VAL A 207 7.87 1.01 -15.27
C VAL A 207 8.04 2.43 -14.75
N ILE A 208 8.27 2.55 -13.44
CA ILE A 208 8.68 3.78 -12.77
C ILE A 208 9.83 3.42 -11.85
N HIS A 209 11.03 3.86 -12.21
CA HIS A 209 12.23 3.61 -11.42
C HIS A 209 12.17 4.35 -10.08
N ASN A 210 12.77 3.77 -9.05
CA ASN A 210 13.04 4.52 -7.84
C ASN A 210 14.06 5.61 -8.13
N TRP A 211 13.97 6.72 -7.40
CA TRP A 211 14.89 7.85 -7.49
C TRP A 211 15.70 7.98 -6.20
N ALA A 212 16.85 8.62 -6.31
CA ALA A 212 17.65 9.02 -5.15
C ALA A 212 16.97 10.22 -4.46
N THR A 213 17.00 10.23 -3.14
CA THR A 213 16.56 11.37 -2.34
C THR A 213 17.78 12.10 -1.82
N GLU A 214 17.85 13.42 -1.98
CA GLU A 214 18.97 14.24 -1.48
C GLU A 214 19.09 14.21 0.05
N GLU A 215 18.02 13.83 0.75
CA GLU A 215 17.97 13.72 2.21
C GLU A 215 18.69 12.49 2.79
N LEU A 216 19.24 11.60 1.96
CA LEU A 216 20.04 10.45 2.40
C LEU A 216 21.53 10.76 2.53
N HIS A 217 21.90 12.00 2.77
CA HIS A 217 23.24 12.33 3.23
C HIS A 217 23.40 11.86 4.69
N PHE A 218 24.05 10.72 4.84
CA PHE A 218 24.46 10.13 6.12
C PHE A 218 25.59 10.95 6.75
#